data_b7ef951ad505e829c305f37b31a662f0
#
_entry.id   b7ef951ad505e829c305f37b31a662f0
#
_cell.length_a   1.000
_cell.length_b   1.000
_cell.length_c   1.000
_cell.angle_alpha   90.00
_cell.angle_beta   90.00
_cell.angle_gamma   90.00
#
_symmetry.space_group_name_H-M   'P 1'
#
loop_
_entity.id
_entity.type
_entity.pdbx_description
1 polymer ?
#
loop_
_entity_poly.entity_id
_entity_poly.type
_entity_poly.pdbx_seq_one_letter_code
_entity_poly.pdbx_strand_id
1 'polypeptide(L)'
;MQRHAFLLAAALLAGTNAARGLVVDDGPVIHGVSTWVVGRDLCVDTRLSPALPGDVLQRLASGLPTTVAWELRLFVFRNFWFDGLKDERRYAVTATYRPVTSDYAVERHLDARLLDTRVVPTRDEAAAALARVPALPSFTMGDHLIGKKLLVRVRCLYGSGVALGVVPTSAETAWVRSGIFEWTASGAR
;
A
#
# COMPACT_ATOMS: atom_id res chain seq x y z
N MET A 1 81.46 -8.34 23.28
CA MET A 1 80.79 -7.76 22.11
C MET A 1 79.58 -8.65 21.81
N GLN A 2 78.39 -8.28 22.31
CA GLN A 2 77.17 -9.05 22.21
C GLN A 2 76.17 -8.25 21.37
N ARG A 3 75.78 -8.79 20.22
CA ARG A 3 74.76 -8.25 19.33
C ARG A 3 73.39 -8.83 19.71
N HIS A 4 72.51 -8.02 20.23
CA HIS A 4 71.12 -8.36 20.48
C HIS A 4 70.31 -8.20 19.19
N ALA A 5 69.77 -9.30 18.70
CA ALA A 5 68.80 -9.31 17.60
C ALA A 5 67.40 -9.16 18.18
N PHE A 6 66.72 -8.06 17.80
CA PHE A 6 65.32 -7.82 18.10
C PHE A 6 64.45 -8.50 17.03
N LEU A 7 63.70 -9.49 17.43
CA LEU A 7 62.63 -10.09 16.62
C LEU A 7 61.34 -9.28 16.81
N LEU A 8 60.90 -8.60 15.77
CA LEU A 8 59.59 -7.97 15.69
C LEU A 8 58.58 -8.99 15.24
N ALA A 9 57.68 -9.41 16.13
CA ALA A 9 56.52 -10.22 15.82
C ALA A 9 55.37 -9.30 15.33
N ALA A 10 55.08 -9.32 14.04
CA ALA A 10 53.92 -8.67 13.48
C ALA A 10 52.68 -9.56 13.63
N ALA A 11 51.79 -9.19 14.55
CA ALA A 11 50.47 -9.84 14.70
C ALA A 11 49.54 -9.31 13.62
N LEU A 12 49.23 -10.15 12.62
CA LEU A 12 48.17 -9.92 11.66
C LEU A 12 46.80 -10.12 12.38
N LEU A 13 46.13 -9.04 12.71
CA LEU A 13 44.74 -9.01 13.08
C LEU A 13 43.89 -9.17 11.80
N ALA A 14 43.48 -10.41 11.48
CA ALA A 14 42.49 -10.67 10.48
C ALA A 14 41.11 -10.21 11.01
N GLY A 15 40.74 -8.97 10.69
CA GLY A 15 39.41 -8.45 10.94
C GLY A 15 38.41 -9.16 10.03
N THR A 16 37.68 -10.13 10.58
CA THR A 16 36.49 -10.67 9.93
C THR A 16 35.42 -9.59 9.89
N ASN A 17 35.34 -8.86 8.77
CA ASN A 17 34.19 -8.07 8.42
C ASN A 17 33.02 -9.04 8.19
N ALA A 18 32.27 -9.32 9.25
CA ALA A 18 30.93 -9.86 9.12
C ALA A 18 30.10 -8.80 8.37
N ALA A 19 29.97 -8.97 7.08
CA ALA A 19 28.99 -8.25 6.29
C ALA A 19 27.61 -8.57 6.92
N ARG A 20 27.15 -7.68 7.80
CA ARG A 20 25.75 -7.65 8.18
C ARG A 20 25.00 -7.36 6.88
N GLY A 21 24.47 -8.42 6.27
CA GLY A 21 23.50 -8.29 5.21
C GLY A 21 22.42 -7.34 5.72
N LEU A 22 22.29 -6.19 5.08
CA LEU A 22 21.11 -5.36 5.25
C LEU A 22 19.94 -6.28 4.87
N VAL A 23 19.21 -6.77 5.87
CA VAL A 23 17.87 -7.32 5.65
C VAL A 23 17.10 -6.14 5.11
N VAL A 24 16.97 -6.06 3.80
CA VAL A 24 15.99 -5.22 3.15
C VAL A 24 14.67 -5.81 3.65
N ASP A 25 14.03 -5.11 4.57
CA ASP A 25 12.68 -5.43 4.97
C ASP A 25 11.84 -5.23 3.71
N ASP A 26 11.56 -6.34 3.01
CA ASP A 26 10.66 -6.35 1.85
C ASP A 26 9.24 -6.08 2.37
N GLY A 27 9.00 -4.82 2.72
CA GLY A 27 7.69 -4.34 3.13
C GLY A 27 6.62 -4.75 2.11
N PRO A 28 5.33 -4.66 2.45
CA PRO A 28 4.26 -5.05 1.55
C PRO A 28 4.34 -4.24 0.26
N VAL A 29 4.19 -4.93 -0.86
CA VAL A 29 4.12 -4.33 -2.20
C VAL A 29 2.72 -4.49 -2.78
N ILE A 30 2.32 -3.57 -3.64
CA ILE A 30 1.06 -3.69 -4.37
C ILE A 30 1.23 -4.72 -5.49
N HIS A 31 0.42 -5.77 -5.45
CA HIS A 31 0.44 -6.85 -6.43
C HIS A 31 -0.54 -6.57 -7.58
N GLY A 32 -0.06 -5.79 -8.56
CA GLY A 32 -0.83 -5.43 -9.74
C GLY A 32 -1.97 -4.44 -9.44
N VAL A 33 -2.38 -3.72 -10.47
CA VAL A 33 -3.55 -2.83 -10.45
C VAL A 33 -4.39 -3.19 -11.65
N SER A 34 -5.56 -3.78 -11.42
CA SER A 34 -6.53 -4.11 -12.45
C SER A 34 -7.57 -3.01 -12.54
N THR A 35 -7.90 -2.61 -13.77
CA THR A 35 -8.90 -1.58 -14.03
C THR A 35 -9.86 -2.01 -15.13
N TRP A 36 -11.14 -1.74 -14.95
CA TRP A 36 -12.19 -1.93 -15.97
C TRP A 36 -13.32 -0.93 -15.74
N VAL A 37 -14.18 -0.77 -16.72
CA VAL A 37 -15.28 0.18 -16.64
C VAL A 37 -16.62 -0.54 -16.59
N VAL A 38 -17.51 -0.08 -15.70
CA VAL A 38 -18.91 -0.50 -15.62
C VAL A 38 -19.78 0.73 -15.79
N GLY A 39 -20.46 0.81 -16.93
CA GLY A 39 -21.19 2.03 -17.29
C GLY A 39 -20.25 3.23 -17.47
N ARG A 40 -20.31 4.19 -16.56
CA ARG A 40 -19.41 5.35 -16.54
C ARG A 40 -18.40 5.30 -15.38
N ASP A 41 -18.43 4.26 -14.57
CA ASP A 41 -17.55 4.15 -13.42
C ASP A 41 -16.33 3.28 -13.74
N LEU A 42 -15.14 3.83 -13.53
CA LEU A 42 -13.88 3.12 -13.58
C LEU A 42 -13.67 2.40 -12.25
N CYS A 43 -13.69 1.09 -12.31
CA CYS A 43 -13.44 0.21 -11.17
C CYS A 43 -11.94 -0.10 -11.06
N VAL A 44 -11.47 -0.18 -9.81
CA VAL A 44 -10.09 -0.54 -9.47
C VAL A 44 -10.09 -1.74 -8.52
N ASP A 45 -9.28 -2.75 -8.81
CA ASP A 45 -8.98 -3.88 -7.91
C ASP A 45 -7.47 -3.98 -7.73
N THR A 46 -7.04 -4.13 -6.49
CA THR A 46 -5.64 -4.34 -6.14
C THR A 46 -5.50 -4.92 -4.74
N ARG A 47 -4.32 -5.49 -4.44
CA ARG A 47 -4.03 -6.06 -3.12
C ARG A 47 -2.55 -5.91 -2.75
N LEU A 48 -2.27 -5.99 -1.45
CA LEU A 48 -0.91 -6.11 -0.92
C LEU A 48 -0.41 -7.56 -0.99
N SER A 49 0.90 -7.71 -1.21
CA SER A 49 1.62 -8.98 -1.14
C SER A 49 3.06 -8.73 -0.65
N PRO A 50 3.58 -9.44 0.33
CA PRO A 50 2.82 -10.26 1.27
C PRO A 50 1.74 -9.43 1.96
N ALA A 51 0.90 -10.07 2.79
CA ALA A 51 -0.16 -9.36 3.53
C ALA A 51 0.40 -8.19 4.38
N LEU A 52 -0.43 -7.61 5.22
CA LEU A 52 -0.07 -6.47 6.07
C LEU A 52 1.18 -6.74 6.93
N PRO A 53 2.00 -5.71 7.22
CA PRO A 53 3.15 -5.82 8.11
C PRO A 53 2.77 -6.34 9.50
N GLY A 54 3.75 -6.95 10.17
CA GLY A 54 3.55 -7.58 11.47
C GLY A 54 3.07 -6.62 12.57
N ASP A 55 3.51 -5.37 12.56
CA ASP A 55 3.08 -4.32 13.49
C ASP A 55 1.60 -3.95 13.30
N VAL A 56 1.14 -3.87 12.04
CA VAL A 56 -0.28 -3.65 11.71
C VAL A 56 -1.14 -4.83 12.15
N LEU A 57 -0.67 -6.07 11.90
CA LEU A 57 -1.35 -7.29 12.36
C LEU A 57 -1.38 -7.39 13.88
N GLN A 58 -0.30 -7.00 14.58
CA GLN A 58 -0.25 -6.97 16.03
C GLN A 58 -1.22 -5.94 16.62
N ARG A 59 -1.32 -4.75 16.01
CA ARG A 59 -2.30 -3.73 16.37
C ARG A 59 -3.73 -4.25 16.24
N LEU A 60 -4.03 -4.89 15.12
CA LEU A 60 -5.32 -5.53 14.88
C LEU A 60 -5.61 -6.62 15.93
N ALA A 61 -4.61 -7.45 16.26
CA ALA A 61 -4.72 -8.51 17.26
C ALA A 61 -4.92 -7.97 18.69
N SER A 62 -4.39 -6.78 19.00
CA SER A 62 -4.59 -6.12 20.30
C SER A 62 -5.96 -5.46 20.47
N GLY A 63 -6.82 -5.54 19.45
CA GLY A 63 -8.17 -4.99 19.45
C GLY A 63 -8.24 -3.49 19.19
N LEU A 64 -7.11 -2.85 18.86
CA LEU A 64 -7.10 -1.44 18.52
C LEU A 64 -7.66 -1.20 17.10
N PRO A 65 -8.45 -0.14 16.89
CA PRO A 65 -8.87 0.24 15.54
C PRO A 65 -7.66 0.38 14.62
N THR A 66 -7.71 -0.34 13.50
CA THR A 66 -6.61 -0.41 12.54
C THR A 66 -7.11 0.06 11.18
N THR A 67 -6.48 1.10 10.64
CA THR A 67 -6.86 1.69 9.35
C THR A 67 -5.73 1.52 8.34
N VAL A 68 -6.10 1.10 7.14
CA VAL A 68 -5.25 1.10 5.95
C VAL A 68 -5.91 2.00 4.91
N ALA A 69 -5.13 2.92 4.34
CA ALA A 69 -5.62 3.85 3.34
C ALA A 69 -4.92 3.60 1.99
N TRP A 70 -5.65 3.79 0.91
CA TRP A 70 -5.20 3.64 -0.46
C TRP A 70 -5.41 4.95 -1.19
N GLU A 71 -4.37 5.46 -1.82
CA GLU A 71 -4.47 6.60 -2.72
C GLU A 71 -4.54 6.11 -4.16
N LEU A 72 -5.57 6.55 -4.86
CA LEU A 72 -5.89 6.19 -6.23
C LEU A 72 -5.83 7.48 -7.06
N ARG A 73 -4.99 7.52 -8.10
CA ARG A 73 -4.84 8.70 -8.96
C ARG A 73 -5.07 8.33 -10.41
N LEU A 74 -5.99 9.02 -11.05
CA LEU A 74 -6.29 8.89 -12.49
C LEU A 74 -5.47 9.89 -13.30
N PHE A 75 -4.75 9.40 -14.31
CA PHE A 75 -3.93 10.22 -15.19
C PHE A 75 -4.33 10.06 -16.65
N VAL A 76 -4.18 11.13 -17.42
CA VAL A 76 -4.09 11.06 -18.88
C VAL A 76 -2.64 10.78 -19.24
N PHE A 77 -2.41 9.65 -19.90
CA PHE A 77 -1.09 9.26 -20.41
C PHE A 77 -0.67 10.12 -21.60
N ARG A 78 0.60 10.55 -21.61
CA ARG A 78 1.20 11.34 -22.68
C ARG A 78 2.54 10.76 -23.08
N ASN A 79 2.71 10.42 -24.36
CA ASN A 79 3.90 9.71 -24.85
C ASN A 79 5.24 10.46 -24.66
N PHE A 80 5.23 11.81 -24.66
CA PHE A 80 6.46 12.61 -24.63
C PHE A 80 6.45 13.70 -23.55
N TRP A 81 5.51 13.61 -22.60
CA TRP A 81 5.31 14.63 -21.58
C TRP A 81 4.89 13.99 -20.25
N PHE A 82 4.92 14.75 -19.16
CA PHE A 82 4.42 14.27 -17.88
C PHE A 82 2.93 13.91 -17.98
N ASP A 83 2.55 12.78 -17.37
CA ASP A 83 1.17 12.36 -17.26
C ASP A 83 0.34 13.45 -16.53
N GLY A 84 -0.81 13.79 -17.09
CA GLY A 84 -1.69 14.80 -16.50
C GLY A 84 -2.63 14.21 -15.47
N LEU A 85 -2.46 14.54 -14.18
CA LEU A 85 -3.42 14.17 -13.13
C LEU A 85 -4.82 14.73 -13.46
N LYS A 86 -5.85 13.88 -13.34
CA LYS A 86 -7.25 14.23 -13.62
C LYS A 86 -8.13 14.15 -12.41
N ASP A 87 -7.95 13.12 -11.59
CA ASP A 87 -8.74 12.92 -10.39
C ASP A 87 -7.92 12.14 -9.35
N GLU A 88 -8.26 12.32 -8.09
CA GLU A 88 -7.63 11.62 -6.96
C GLU A 88 -8.71 11.18 -5.98
N ARG A 89 -8.60 9.94 -5.50
CA ARG A 89 -9.50 9.36 -4.52
C ARG A 89 -8.71 8.72 -3.40
N ARG A 90 -9.29 8.74 -2.21
CA ARG A 90 -8.76 8.04 -1.05
C ARG A 90 -9.75 6.98 -0.58
N TYR A 91 -9.37 5.71 -0.72
CA TYR A 91 -10.11 4.59 -0.17
C TYR A 91 -9.48 4.19 1.16
N ALA A 92 -10.28 4.11 2.22
CA ALA A 92 -9.82 3.73 3.54
C ALA A 92 -10.65 2.58 4.08
N VAL A 93 -9.98 1.63 4.73
CA VAL A 93 -10.62 0.50 5.41
C VAL A 93 -10.17 0.55 6.86
N THR A 94 -11.13 0.51 7.79
CA THR A 94 -10.88 0.43 9.22
C THR A 94 -11.48 -0.84 9.78
N ALA A 95 -10.67 -1.63 10.47
CA ALA A 95 -11.14 -2.82 11.20
C ALA A 95 -11.04 -2.57 12.70
N THR A 96 -12.13 -2.86 13.42
CA THR A 96 -12.24 -2.70 14.87
C THR A 96 -12.76 -3.98 15.50
N TYR A 97 -12.03 -4.53 16.46
CA TYR A 97 -12.48 -5.69 17.24
C TYR A 97 -13.62 -5.33 18.19
N ARG A 98 -14.63 -6.20 18.26
CA ARG A 98 -15.77 -6.05 19.16
C ARG A 98 -15.75 -7.17 20.19
N PRO A 99 -15.31 -6.89 21.43
CA PRO A 99 -15.10 -7.95 22.45
C PRO A 99 -16.37 -8.68 22.85
N VAL A 100 -17.52 -8.00 22.81
CA VAL A 100 -18.82 -8.59 23.22
C VAL A 100 -19.28 -9.72 22.28
N THR A 101 -19.06 -9.54 20.98
CA THR A 101 -19.45 -10.50 19.94
C THR A 101 -18.26 -11.33 19.42
N SER A 102 -17.04 -11.01 19.86
CA SER A 102 -15.79 -11.67 19.45
C SER A 102 -15.57 -11.69 17.94
N ASP A 103 -15.93 -10.60 17.26
CA ASP A 103 -15.82 -10.41 15.83
C ASP A 103 -15.18 -9.05 15.48
N TYR A 104 -15.06 -8.73 14.21
CA TYR A 104 -14.51 -7.48 13.71
C TYR A 104 -15.54 -6.71 12.88
N ALA A 105 -15.75 -5.43 13.21
CA ALA A 105 -16.44 -4.49 12.33
C ALA A 105 -15.42 -3.93 11.33
N VAL A 106 -15.71 -4.06 10.02
CA VAL A 106 -14.89 -3.53 8.94
C VAL A 106 -15.68 -2.45 8.23
N GLU A 107 -15.22 -1.21 8.35
CA GLU A 107 -15.79 -0.03 7.71
C GLU A 107 -14.97 0.35 6.49
N ARG A 108 -15.64 0.64 5.37
CA ARG A 108 -15.03 1.07 4.13
C ARG A 108 -15.49 2.46 3.75
N HIS A 109 -14.52 3.32 3.44
CA HIS A 109 -14.78 4.70 3.07
C HIS A 109 -14.15 5.02 1.72
N LEU A 110 -14.82 5.81 0.89
CA LEU A 110 -14.24 6.45 -0.29
C LEU A 110 -14.30 7.95 -0.05
N ASP A 111 -13.14 8.59 -0.01
CA ASP A 111 -12.95 9.94 0.49
C ASP A 111 -13.51 10.05 1.93
N ALA A 112 -14.43 10.94 2.20
CA ALA A 112 -15.07 11.07 3.50
C ALA A 112 -16.39 10.28 3.63
N ARG A 113 -16.82 9.56 2.55
CA ARG A 113 -18.11 8.87 2.53
C ARG A 113 -17.98 7.42 2.95
N LEU A 114 -18.74 7.01 3.96
CA LEU A 114 -18.90 5.59 4.30
C LEU A 114 -19.60 4.87 3.14
N LEU A 115 -18.97 3.81 2.65
CA LEU A 115 -19.54 2.94 1.62
C LEU A 115 -20.39 1.85 2.24
N ASP A 116 -19.82 1.10 3.18
CA ASP A 116 -20.49 0.07 3.95
C ASP A 116 -19.75 -0.28 5.24
N THR A 117 -20.43 -1.04 6.07
CA THR A 117 -19.87 -1.69 7.27
C THR A 117 -20.19 -3.17 7.18
N ARG A 118 -19.18 -4.02 7.35
CA ARG A 118 -19.31 -5.48 7.37
C ARG A 118 -18.80 -6.03 8.68
N VAL A 119 -19.40 -7.12 9.12
CA VAL A 119 -18.91 -7.89 10.25
C VAL A 119 -18.23 -9.15 9.72
N VAL A 120 -17.02 -9.39 10.17
CA VAL A 120 -16.25 -10.60 9.84
C VAL A 120 -15.85 -11.31 11.13
N PRO A 121 -15.93 -12.66 11.15
CA PRO A 121 -15.76 -13.43 12.38
C PRO A 121 -14.31 -13.56 12.81
N THR A 122 -13.35 -13.41 11.89
CA THR A 122 -11.95 -13.70 12.17
C THR A 122 -11.02 -12.53 11.92
N ARG A 123 -9.90 -12.52 12.64
CA ARG A 123 -8.81 -11.56 12.42
C ARG A 123 -8.26 -11.63 11.00
N ASP A 124 -8.13 -12.83 10.45
CA ASP A 124 -7.53 -13.05 9.14
C ASP A 124 -8.43 -12.50 8.02
N GLU A 125 -9.75 -12.61 8.16
CA GLU A 125 -10.70 -11.96 7.25
C GLU A 125 -10.65 -10.44 7.36
N ALA A 126 -10.52 -9.90 8.59
CA ALA A 126 -10.34 -8.47 8.81
C ALA A 126 -9.03 -7.98 8.18
N ALA A 127 -7.92 -8.71 8.37
CA ALA A 127 -6.63 -8.41 7.74
C ALA A 127 -6.71 -8.48 6.21
N ALA A 128 -7.38 -9.48 5.65
CA ALA A 128 -7.60 -9.59 4.21
C ALA A 128 -8.41 -8.42 3.64
N ALA A 129 -9.42 -7.95 4.38
CA ALA A 129 -10.20 -6.78 3.99
C ALA A 129 -9.36 -5.49 3.99
N LEU A 130 -8.49 -5.30 4.99
CA LEU A 130 -7.55 -4.17 5.06
C LEU A 130 -6.53 -4.17 3.91
N ALA A 131 -6.10 -5.36 3.46
CA ALA A 131 -5.05 -5.54 2.46
C ALA A 131 -5.53 -5.46 1.01
N ARG A 132 -6.78 -5.04 0.75
CA ARG A 132 -7.36 -5.08 -0.60
C ARG A 132 -8.25 -3.88 -0.92
N VAL A 133 -8.20 -3.45 -2.18
CA VAL A 133 -9.24 -2.61 -2.82
C VAL A 133 -10.11 -3.53 -3.69
N PRO A 134 -11.33 -3.87 -3.28
CA PRO A 134 -12.13 -4.90 -3.95
C PRO A 134 -13.00 -4.30 -5.05
N ALA A 135 -12.61 -4.40 -6.33
CA ALA A 135 -13.46 -4.00 -7.47
C ALA A 135 -14.22 -2.67 -7.26
N LEU A 136 -13.53 -1.69 -6.67
CA LEU A 136 -14.16 -0.44 -6.21
C LEU A 136 -14.44 0.50 -7.37
N PRO A 137 -15.70 0.94 -7.60
CA PRO A 137 -16.01 2.09 -8.46
C PRO A 137 -15.35 3.34 -7.89
N SER A 138 -14.21 3.74 -8.49
CA SER A 138 -13.36 4.78 -7.91
C SER A 138 -13.50 6.13 -8.60
N PHE A 139 -13.71 6.12 -9.92
CA PHE A 139 -13.77 7.35 -10.70
C PHE A 139 -14.95 7.32 -11.66
N THR A 140 -15.71 8.41 -11.74
CA THR A 140 -16.75 8.57 -12.76
C THR A 140 -16.14 9.21 -14.01
N MET A 141 -16.26 8.50 -15.14
CA MET A 141 -15.64 8.87 -16.41
C MET A 141 -16.47 9.94 -17.13
N GLY A 142 -15.88 11.12 -17.30
CA GLY A 142 -16.51 12.23 -18.02
C GLY A 142 -16.27 12.17 -19.54
N ASP A 143 -17.16 12.79 -20.30
CA ASP A 143 -17.08 12.83 -21.78
C ASP A 143 -15.79 13.49 -22.29
N HIS A 144 -15.22 14.42 -21.53
CA HIS A 144 -13.94 15.08 -21.82
C HIS A 144 -12.72 14.13 -21.81
N LEU A 145 -12.88 12.89 -21.32
CA LEU A 145 -11.87 11.86 -21.32
C LEU A 145 -12.02 10.89 -22.51
N ILE A 146 -13.10 10.97 -23.30
CA ILE A 146 -13.30 10.09 -24.47
C ILE A 146 -12.13 10.23 -25.45
N GLY A 147 -11.63 9.09 -25.94
CA GLY A 147 -10.49 9.00 -26.88
C GLY A 147 -9.13 9.27 -26.23
N LYS A 148 -9.06 9.45 -24.90
CA LYS A 148 -7.79 9.63 -24.20
C LYS A 148 -7.27 8.30 -23.64
N LYS A 149 -5.95 8.14 -23.72
CA LYS A 149 -5.23 7.08 -23.04
C LYS A 149 -5.09 7.42 -21.58
N LEU A 150 -5.52 6.53 -20.73
CA LEU A 150 -5.60 6.72 -19.28
C LEU A 150 -4.80 5.64 -18.56
N LEU A 151 -4.39 5.95 -17.34
CA LEU A 151 -3.84 4.99 -16.39
C LEU A 151 -4.20 5.38 -14.96
N VAL A 152 -4.24 4.40 -14.08
CA VAL A 152 -4.41 4.61 -12.64
C VAL A 152 -3.10 4.32 -11.93
N ARG A 153 -2.70 5.17 -10.98
CA ARG A 153 -1.63 4.89 -10.03
C ARG A 153 -2.22 4.69 -8.65
N VAL A 154 -1.70 3.71 -7.95
CA VAL A 154 -2.15 3.35 -6.61
C VAL A 154 -0.96 3.26 -5.68
N ARG A 155 -1.12 3.73 -4.45
CA ARG A 155 -0.24 3.42 -3.32
C ARG A 155 -1.07 3.12 -2.08
N CYS A 156 -0.49 2.37 -1.17
CA CYS A 156 -1.08 2.02 0.11
C CYS A 156 -0.32 2.71 1.24
N LEU A 157 -1.07 3.28 2.20
CA LEU A 157 -0.55 3.85 3.43
C LEU A 157 -1.03 2.98 4.59
N TYR A 158 -0.10 2.52 5.41
CA TYR A 158 -0.37 1.63 6.54
C TYR A 158 0.48 2.03 7.76
N GLY A 159 0.14 1.50 8.92
CA GLY A 159 0.95 1.70 10.11
C GLY A 159 0.93 3.14 10.62
N SER A 160 -0.25 3.71 10.92
CA SER A 160 -0.33 5.00 11.60
C SER A 160 0.13 4.85 13.05
N GLY A 161 1.41 5.10 13.32
CA GLY A 161 1.97 5.32 14.65
C GLY A 161 2.07 6.81 14.94
N VAL A 162 1.81 7.22 16.19
CA VAL A 162 2.21 8.53 16.66
C VAL A 162 3.57 8.35 17.33
N ALA A 163 4.65 8.62 16.61
CA ALA A 163 5.97 8.66 17.21
C ALA A 163 6.12 9.97 17.99
N LEU A 164 6.47 9.87 19.27
CA LEU A 164 6.72 11.01 20.18
C LEU A 164 5.54 11.98 20.33
N GLY A 165 4.29 11.52 20.17
CA GLY A 165 3.11 12.33 20.44
C GLY A 165 2.82 13.47 19.44
N VAL A 166 3.64 13.66 18.40
CA VAL A 166 3.53 14.84 17.53
C VAL A 166 3.66 14.54 16.03
N VAL A 167 4.31 13.44 15.61
CA VAL A 167 4.51 13.15 14.19
C VAL A 167 3.77 11.87 13.79
N PRO A 168 2.75 11.94 12.92
CA PRO A 168 2.15 10.74 12.37
C PRO A 168 3.16 10.05 11.45
N THR A 169 3.66 8.90 11.86
CA THR A 169 4.48 8.02 11.01
C THR A 169 3.55 7.04 10.30
N SER A 170 3.31 7.26 9.04
CA SER A 170 2.70 6.27 8.15
C SER A 170 3.80 5.68 7.26
N ALA A 171 3.86 4.35 7.21
CA ALA A 171 4.62 3.68 6.18
C ALA A 171 3.77 3.61 4.90
N GLU A 172 4.41 3.66 3.74
CA GLU A 172 3.72 3.63 2.45
C GLU A 172 4.44 2.72 1.45
N THR A 173 3.67 2.16 0.51
CA THR A 173 4.25 1.43 -0.62
C THR A 173 4.75 2.38 -1.69
N ALA A 174 5.59 1.89 -2.59
CA ALA A 174 5.84 2.58 -3.84
C ALA A 174 4.53 2.71 -4.66
N TRP A 175 4.48 3.74 -5.54
CA TRP A 175 3.40 3.88 -6.51
C TRP A 175 3.46 2.77 -7.56
N VAL A 176 2.35 2.06 -7.75
CA VAL A 176 2.17 1.06 -8.81
C VAL A 176 1.12 1.56 -9.79
N ARG A 177 1.36 1.37 -11.08
CA ARG A 177 0.45 1.78 -12.15
C ARG A 177 -0.30 0.60 -12.73
N SER A 178 -1.52 0.85 -13.21
CA SER A 178 -2.28 -0.06 -14.07
C SER A 178 -1.67 -0.17 -15.47
N GLY A 179 -2.20 -1.07 -16.30
CA GLY A 179 -2.09 -0.96 -17.75
C GLY A 179 -2.65 0.38 -18.25
N ILE A 180 -2.20 0.79 -19.46
CA ILE A 180 -2.79 1.93 -20.16
C ILE A 180 -4.04 1.41 -20.88
N PHE A 181 -5.15 2.13 -20.74
CA PHE A 181 -6.41 1.83 -21.43
C PHE A 181 -6.96 3.08 -22.10
N GLU A 182 -7.80 2.89 -23.11
CA GLU A 182 -8.48 3.99 -23.77
C GLU A 182 -9.95 4.04 -23.36
N TRP A 183 -10.42 5.23 -22.98
CA TRP A 183 -11.83 5.45 -22.68
C TRP A 183 -12.59 5.76 -23.98
N THR A 184 -13.60 4.94 -24.28
CA THR A 184 -14.49 5.13 -25.46
C THR A 184 -15.93 5.32 -25.00
N ALA A 185 -16.78 5.92 -25.84
CA ALA A 185 -18.19 6.13 -25.49
C ALA A 185 -18.96 4.82 -25.21
N SER A 186 -18.44 3.67 -25.67
CA SER A 186 -19.00 2.33 -25.46
C SER A 186 -18.32 1.55 -24.32
N GLY A 187 -17.43 2.17 -23.57
CA GLY A 187 -16.67 1.54 -22.48
C GLY A 187 -15.16 1.56 -22.71
N ALA A 188 -14.38 0.97 -21.76
CA ALA A 188 -12.92 0.85 -21.91
C ALA A 188 -12.55 -0.28 -22.88
N ARG A 189 -11.50 -0.06 -23.66
CA ARG A 189 -10.80 -1.07 -24.47
C ARG A 189 -9.35 -1.20 -24.02
#